data_bdb779dc2995f27154cae5be92ff4d0d
#
_entry.id   bdb779dc2995f27154cae5be92ff4d0d
#
_cell.length_a   1.000
_cell.length_b   1.000
_cell.length_c   1.000
_cell.angle_alpha   90.00
_cell.angle_beta   90.00
_cell.angle_gamma   90.00
#
_symmetry.space_group_name_H-M   'P 1'
#
loop_
_entity.id
_entity.type
_entity.pdbx_description
1 polymer ?
#
loop_
_entity_poly.entity_id
_entity_poly.type
_entity_poly.pdbx_seq_one_letter_code
_entity_poly.pdbx_strand_id
1 'polypeptide(L)'
;MTAMNYPHAIILFAHGSRDALWRRPIEAVANDMKQLSPATQVACAYLELTEPDLPTTVAGLVQTGVNAIRIVPMFLGVGRHAREDLPLLLQDLIIQYPGVTFELSHAIGEEPEMTRAMAAIALKSNP
;
A
#
# COMPACT_ATOMS: atom_id res chain seq x y z
N MET A 1 21.88 0.58 -15.35
CA MET A 1 21.18 0.33 -14.98
C MET A 1 20.49 -0.50 -14.83
N THR A 2 20.40 -0.78 -14.78
CA THR A 2 19.57 -1.38 -14.85
C THR A 2 18.82 -2.15 -13.85
N ALA A 3 18.88 -2.05 -12.68
CA ALA A 3 18.03 -2.61 -11.62
C ALA A 3 16.55 -2.44 -11.83
N MET A 4 16.21 -1.49 -12.61
CA MET A 4 14.82 -1.21 -12.90
C MET A 4 14.15 -2.23 -13.81
N ASN A 5 14.87 -3.27 -14.21
CA ASN A 5 14.28 -4.31 -15.03
C ASN A 5 13.56 -5.40 -14.22
N TYR A 6 13.61 -5.33 -12.90
CA TYR A 6 12.88 -6.29 -12.09
C TYR A 6 11.41 -5.94 -12.06
N PRO A 7 10.50 -6.87 -12.39
CA PRO A 7 9.09 -6.64 -12.21
C PRO A 7 8.80 -6.30 -10.75
N HIS A 8 8.09 -5.20 -10.54
CA HIS A 8 7.79 -4.77 -9.18
C HIS A 8 6.35 -4.28 -9.08
N ALA A 9 5.86 -4.27 -7.85
CA ALA A 9 4.51 -3.84 -7.53
C ALA A 9 4.49 -3.06 -6.23
N ILE A 10 3.47 -2.23 -6.11
CA ILE A 10 3.21 -1.47 -4.89
C ILE A 10 1.81 -1.84 -4.42
N ILE A 11 1.70 -2.20 -3.15
CA ILE A 11 0.42 -2.48 -2.52
C ILE A 11 0.10 -1.32 -1.58
N LEU A 12 -1.04 -0.68 -1.81
CA LEU A 12 -1.59 0.29 -0.87
C LEU A 12 -2.39 -0.50 0.16
N PHE A 13 -1.92 -0.49 1.39
CA PHE A 13 -2.49 -1.30 2.45
C PHE A 13 -3.27 -0.40 3.41
N ALA A 14 -4.57 -0.65 3.54
CA ALA A 14 -5.46 0.18 4.34
C ALA A 14 -6.22 -0.67 5.35
N HIS A 15 -6.90 -0.01 6.28
CA HIS A 15 -7.56 -0.70 7.39
C HIS A 15 -8.71 -1.60 6.93
N GLY A 16 -9.59 -1.08 6.11
CA GLY A 16 -10.79 -1.78 5.67
C GLY A 16 -12.04 -1.26 6.35
N SER A 17 -13.18 -1.46 5.71
CA SER A 17 -14.48 -1.03 6.20
C SER A 17 -15.57 -1.80 5.47
N ARG A 18 -16.69 -2.01 6.15
CA ARG A 18 -17.87 -2.58 5.50
C ARG A 18 -18.56 -1.62 4.55
N ASP A 19 -18.26 -0.32 4.67
CA ASP A 19 -18.82 0.70 3.81
C ASP A 19 -18.02 0.76 2.51
N ALA A 20 -18.66 0.42 1.39
CA ALA A 20 -18.00 0.42 0.08
C ALA A 20 -17.48 1.80 -0.33
N LEU A 21 -18.08 2.86 0.15
CA LEU A 21 -17.63 4.21 -0.18
C LEU A 21 -16.34 4.59 0.52
N TRP A 22 -16.03 3.93 1.63
CA TRP A 22 -14.85 4.22 2.42
C TRP A 22 -13.56 4.04 1.64
N ARG A 23 -13.50 3.05 0.74
CA ARG A 23 -12.26 2.75 0.03
C ARG A 23 -12.02 3.62 -1.21
N ARG A 24 -12.98 4.47 -1.58
CA ARG A 24 -12.82 5.31 -2.77
C ARG A 24 -11.57 6.18 -2.77
N PRO A 25 -11.19 6.86 -1.67
CA PRO A 25 -9.96 7.64 -1.66
C PRO A 25 -8.71 6.79 -1.89
N ILE A 26 -8.69 5.58 -1.35
CA ILE A 26 -7.55 4.68 -1.54
C ILE A 26 -7.45 4.25 -3.01
N GLU A 27 -8.60 3.88 -3.60
CA GLU A 27 -8.65 3.49 -5.01
C GLU A 27 -8.27 4.65 -5.94
N ALA A 28 -8.63 5.88 -5.56
CA ALA A 28 -8.26 7.06 -6.33
C ALA A 28 -6.75 7.25 -6.36
N VAL A 29 -6.07 7.02 -5.23
CA VAL A 29 -4.61 7.07 -5.19
C VAL A 29 -4.02 6.01 -6.12
N ALA A 30 -4.56 4.79 -6.06
CA ALA A 30 -4.08 3.72 -6.93
C ALA A 30 -4.24 4.08 -8.41
N ASN A 31 -5.36 4.69 -8.78
CA ASN A 31 -5.61 5.09 -10.17
C ASN A 31 -4.62 6.17 -10.62
N ASP A 32 -4.34 7.15 -9.76
CA ASP A 32 -3.35 8.18 -10.07
C ASP A 32 -1.95 7.58 -10.23
N MET A 33 -1.61 6.62 -9.40
CA MET A 33 -0.32 5.93 -9.50
C MET A 33 -0.17 5.19 -10.82
N LYS A 34 -1.24 4.56 -11.29
CA LYS A 34 -1.22 3.84 -12.57
C LYS A 34 -0.96 4.79 -13.73
N GLN A 35 -1.46 6.01 -13.63
CA GLN A 35 -1.20 7.02 -14.66
C GLN A 35 0.21 7.58 -14.57
N LEU A 36 0.71 7.80 -13.35
CA LEU A 36 2.06 8.32 -13.14
C LEU A 36 3.14 7.32 -13.49
N SER A 37 2.86 6.03 -13.31
CA SER A 37 3.86 4.97 -13.53
C SER A 37 3.17 3.74 -14.14
N PRO A 38 2.87 3.79 -15.45
CA PRO A 38 2.13 2.68 -16.09
C PRO A 38 2.84 1.33 -16.02
N ALA A 39 4.16 1.32 -15.87
CA ALA A 39 4.93 0.08 -15.80
C ALA A 39 4.89 -0.56 -14.41
N THR A 40 4.42 0.15 -13.39
CA THR A 40 4.34 -0.35 -12.02
C THR A 40 2.97 -0.97 -11.79
N GLN A 41 2.93 -2.19 -11.29
CA GLN A 41 1.66 -2.78 -10.86
C GLN A 41 1.27 -2.18 -9.52
N VAL A 42 0.01 -1.78 -9.39
CA VAL A 42 -0.52 -1.18 -8.16
C VAL A 42 -1.76 -1.96 -7.76
N ALA A 43 -1.82 -2.35 -6.50
CA ALA A 43 -2.96 -3.06 -5.94
C ALA A 43 -3.32 -2.46 -4.58
N CYS A 44 -4.58 -2.62 -4.19
CA CYS A 44 -5.06 -2.25 -2.88
C CYS A 44 -5.33 -3.51 -2.07
N ALA A 45 -4.93 -3.54 -0.81
CA ALA A 45 -5.21 -4.63 0.09
C ALA A 45 -5.64 -4.07 1.44
N TYR A 46 -6.38 -4.87 2.20
CA TYR A 46 -7.01 -4.37 3.41
C TYR A 46 -6.74 -5.30 4.58
N LEU A 47 -6.68 -4.72 5.77
CA LEU A 47 -6.42 -5.46 6.99
C LEU A 47 -7.60 -6.37 7.35
N GLU A 48 -8.80 -5.83 7.21
CA GLU A 48 -10.03 -6.54 7.55
C GLU A 48 -11.24 -5.93 6.85
N LEU A 49 -12.39 -6.60 6.93
CA LEU A 49 -13.71 -6.11 6.51
C LEU A 49 -13.88 -5.81 5.02
N THR A 50 -12.81 -5.81 4.27
CA THR A 50 -12.82 -5.50 2.82
C THR A 50 -11.88 -6.47 2.14
N GLU A 51 -12.27 -6.98 0.99
CA GLU A 51 -11.39 -7.83 0.21
C GLU A 51 -10.72 -7.01 -0.89
N PRO A 52 -9.52 -7.42 -1.34
CA PRO A 52 -8.75 -8.57 -0.86
C PRO A 52 -7.88 -8.23 0.37
N ASP A 53 -7.50 -9.26 1.10
CA ASP A 53 -6.51 -9.11 2.17
C ASP A 53 -5.09 -9.09 1.60
N LEU A 54 -4.11 -8.86 2.47
CA LEU A 54 -2.72 -8.73 2.03
C LEU A 54 -2.16 -10.05 1.47
N PRO A 55 -2.33 -11.21 2.12
CA PRO A 55 -1.80 -12.45 1.56
C PRO A 55 -2.37 -12.80 0.19
N THR A 56 -3.67 -12.60 0.00
CA THR A 56 -4.32 -12.87 -1.28
C THR A 56 -3.78 -11.97 -2.38
N THR A 57 -3.57 -10.69 -2.07
CA THR A 57 -3.04 -9.72 -3.02
C THR A 57 -1.62 -10.09 -3.43
N VAL A 58 -0.78 -10.45 -2.44
CA VAL A 58 0.59 -10.88 -2.73
C VAL A 58 0.60 -12.12 -3.62
N ALA A 59 -0.24 -13.12 -3.31
CA ALA A 59 -0.31 -14.33 -4.11
C ALA A 59 -0.64 -14.02 -5.58
N GLY A 60 -1.60 -13.12 -5.81
CA GLY A 60 -1.97 -12.72 -7.16
C GLY A 60 -0.83 -12.03 -7.90
N LEU A 61 -0.11 -11.15 -7.23
CA LEU A 61 1.01 -10.45 -7.83
C LEU A 61 2.16 -11.40 -8.16
N VAL A 62 2.47 -12.31 -7.25
CA VAL A 62 3.55 -13.28 -7.48
C VAL A 62 3.24 -14.17 -8.69
N GLN A 63 1.96 -14.53 -8.88
CA GLN A 63 1.55 -15.32 -10.03
C GLN A 63 1.81 -14.60 -11.36
N THR A 64 1.81 -13.28 -11.37
CA THR A 64 2.09 -12.50 -12.59
C THR A 64 3.57 -12.29 -12.83
N GLY A 65 4.44 -12.86 -11.99
CA GLY A 65 5.88 -12.74 -12.16
C GLY A 65 6.53 -11.62 -11.36
N VAL A 66 5.78 -10.95 -10.50
CA VAL A 66 6.32 -9.89 -9.64
C VAL A 66 7.28 -10.52 -8.63
N ASN A 67 8.48 -9.93 -8.48
CA ASN A 67 9.47 -10.42 -7.54
C ASN A 67 9.99 -9.33 -6.59
N ALA A 68 9.39 -8.16 -6.60
CA ALA A 68 9.69 -7.08 -5.67
C ALA A 68 8.39 -6.34 -5.35
N ILE A 69 8.05 -6.28 -4.08
CA ILE A 69 6.79 -5.70 -3.62
C ILE A 69 7.07 -4.70 -2.51
N ARG A 70 6.57 -3.47 -2.67
CA ARG A 70 6.56 -2.47 -1.62
C ARG A 70 5.16 -2.38 -1.05
N ILE A 71 5.04 -2.42 0.27
CA ILE A 71 3.78 -2.27 0.98
C ILE A 71 3.76 -0.88 1.61
N VAL A 72 2.77 -0.09 1.26
CA VAL A 72 2.61 1.28 1.74
C VAL A 72 1.38 1.35 2.63
N PRO A 73 1.57 1.49 3.96
CA PRO A 73 0.42 1.62 4.86
C PRO A 73 -0.25 2.98 4.66
N MET A 74 -1.53 2.95 4.31
CA MET A 74 -2.30 4.16 4.02
C MET A 74 -3.02 4.62 5.29
N PHE A 75 -2.22 4.93 6.32
CA PHE A 75 -2.69 5.39 7.62
C PHE A 75 -2.16 6.79 7.89
N LEU A 76 -2.94 7.62 8.58
CA LEU A 76 -2.42 8.89 9.08
C LEU A 76 -1.42 8.64 10.20
N GLY A 77 -1.80 7.83 11.16
CA GLY A 77 -0.93 7.32 12.19
C GLY A 77 -1.08 5.82 12.26
N VAL A 78 -0.11 5.16 12.87
CA VAL A 78 -0.14 3.70 12.99
C VAL A 78 -0.58 3.36 14.41
N GLY A 79 -1.78 2.79 14.54
CA GLY A 79 -2.28 2.31 15.82
C GLY A 79 -1.45 1.14 16.34
N ARG A 80 -1.60 0.85 17.62
CA ARG A 80 -0.82 -0.17 18.28
C ARG A 80 -0.93 -1.54 17.61
N HIS A 81 -2.16 -1.94 17.26
CA HIS A 81 -2.38 -3.25 16.63
C HIS A 81 -1.64 -3.36 15.30
N ALA A 82 -1.75 -2.34 14.45
CA ALA A 82 -1.09 -2.36 13.16
C ALA A 82 0.43 -2.37 13.30
N ARG A 83 0.97 -1.62 14.29
CA ARG A 83 2.41 -1.60 14.53
C ARG A 83 2.94 -2.96 14.95
N GLU A 84 2.13 -3.74 15.67
CA GLU A 84 2.52 -5.07 16.13
C GLU A 84 2.27 -6.14 15.08
N ASP A 85 1.13 -6.06 14.40
CA ASP A 85 0.68 -7.12 13.48
C ASP A 85 1.32 -7.03 12.10
N LEU A 86 1.56 -5.82 11.59
CA LEU A 86 2.05 -5.65 10.23
C LEU A 86 3.44 -6.26 10.02
N PRO A 87 4.41 -6.06 10.95
CA PRO A 87 5.70 -6.73 10.81
C PRO A 87 5.61 -8.25 10.82
N LEU A 88 4.66 -8.81 11.58
CA LEU A 88 4.46 -10.26 11.63
C LEU A 88 3.88 -10.78 10.32
N LEU A 89 2.90 -10.07 9.75
CA LEU A 89 2.36 -10.40 8.44
C LEU A 89 3.46 -10.38 7.38
N LEU A 90 4.30 -9.36 7.43
CA LEU A 90 5.40 -9.24 6.48
C LEU A 90 6.39 -10.38 6.63
N GLN A 91 6.71 -10.76 7.86
CA GLN A 91 7.63 -11.86 8.12
C GLN A 91 7.11 -13.16 7.55
N ASP A 92 5.81 -13.43 7.70
CA ASP A 92 5.19 -14.62 7.13
C ASP A 92 5.29 -14.62 5.61
N LEU A 93 5.09 -13.48 4.98
CA LEU A 93 5.20 -13.36 3.53
C LEU A 93 6.63 -13.58 3.05
N ILE A 94 7.61 -13.06 3.77
CA ILE A 94 9.03 -13.26 3.44
C ILE A 94 9.38 -14.74 3.49
N ILE A 95 8.89 -15.44 4.49
CA ILE A 95 9.13 -16.88 4.64
C ILE A 95 8.45 -17.65 3.51
N GLN A 96 7.21 -17.28 3.19
CA GLN A 96 6.41 -17.98 2.18
C GLN A 96 6.94 -17.77 0.77
N TYR A 97 7.50 -16.59 0.48
CA TYR A 97 7.97 -16.23 -0.87
C TYR A 97 9.44 -15.84 -0.84
N PRO A 98 10.37 -16.79 -0.67
CA PRO A 98 11.79 -16.46 -0.52
C PRO A 98 12.41 -15.81 -1.76
N GLY A 99 11.79 -15.97 -2.93
CA GLY A 99 12.26 -15.32 -4.15
C GLY A 99 11.75 -13.91 -4.37
N VAL A 100 10.93 -13.39 -3.44
CA VAL A 100 10.35 -12.06 -3.57
C VAL A 100 10.99 -11.13 -2.54
N THR A 101 11.37 -9.93 -2.98
CA THR A 101 11.87 -8.89 -2.10
C THR A 101 10.70 -8.06 -1.61
N PHE A 102 10.57 -7.94 -0.29
CA PHE A 102 9.52 -7.13 0.33
C PHE A 102 10.11 -5.90 0.99
N GLU A 103 9.43 -4.78 0.84
CA GLU A 103 9.78 -3.54 1.51
C GLU A 103 8.50 -2.99 2.17
N LEU A 104 8.59 -2.64 3.46
CA LEU A 104 7.50 -2.00 4.17
C LEU A 104 7.89 -0.54 4.39
N SER A 105 7.15 0.37 3.78
CA SER A 105 7.42 1.79 3.94
C SER A 105 6.78 2.32 5.22
N HIS A 106 7.15 3.53 5.60
CA HIS A 106 6.46 4.22 6.69
C HIS A 106 5.00 4.47 6.31
N ALA A 107 4.14 4.63 7.31
CA ALA A 107 2.77 5.03 7.05
C ALA A 107 2.77 6.35 6.27
N ILE A 108 1.85 6.45 5.30
CA ILE A 108 1.81 7.62 4.42
C ILE A 108 1.64 8.93 5.21
N GLY A 109 0.89 8.88 6.30
CA GLY A 109 0.65 10.07 7.14
C GLY A 109 1.88 10.54 7.91
N GLU A 110 2.92 9.70 8.00
CA GLU A 110 4.16 10.08 8.69
C GLU A 110 5.16 10.76 7.76
N GLU A 111 4.89 10.78 6.46
CA GLU A 111 5.77 11.45 5.50
C GLU A 111 5.66 12.97 5.65
N PRO A 112 6.80 13.70 5.76
CA PRO A 112 6.75 15.15 5.86
C PRO A 112 6.03 15.83 4.71
N GLU A 113 6.16 15.29 3.51
CA GLU A 113 5.44 15.80 2.33
C GLU A 113 3.94 15.70 2.52
N MET A 114 3.46 14.61 3.10
CA MET A 114 2.04 14.41 3.35
C MET A 114 1.55 15.36 4.45
N THR A 115 2.35 15.56 5.49
CA THR A 115 2.02 16.50 6.56
C THR A 115 1.81 17.90 5.98
N ARG A 116 2.72 18.35 5.12
CA ARG A 116 2.61 19.66 4.48
C ARG A 116 1.40 19.76 3.57
N ALA A 117 1.12 18.70 2.80
CA ALA A 117 -0.04 18.67 1.90
C ALA A 117 -1.35 18.74 2.68
N MET A 118 -1.46 17.96 3.75
CA MET A 118 -2.66 17.98 4.59
C MET A 118 -2.88 19.34 5.23
N ALA A 119 -1.80 19.96 5.73
CA ALA A 119 -1.91 21.29 6.32
C ALA A 119 -2.39 22.32 5.30
N ALA A 120 -1.84 22.28 4.10
CA ALA A 120 -2.23 23.21 3.04
C ALA A 120 -3.70 23.01 2.65
N ILE A 121 -4.13 21.77 2.53
CA ILE A 121 -5.52 21.46 2.19
C ILE A 121 -6.46 21.92 3.31
N ALA A 122 -6.08 21.68 4.57
CA ALA A 122 -6.89 22.06 5.71
C ALA A 122 -7.07 23.57 5.83
N LEU A 123 -6.06 24.34 5.39
CA LEU A 123 -6.11 25.80 5.42
C LEU A 123 -6.82 26.41 4.23
N LYS A 124 -7.14 25.62 3.20
CA LYS A 124 -7.80 26.14 2.00
C LYS A 124 -9.18 26.67 2.34
N SER A 125 -9.48 27.85 1.79
CA SER A 125 -10.83 28.37 1.87
C SER A 125 -11.69 27.67 0.84
N ASN A 126 -12.89 27.27 1.22
CA ASN A 126 -13.87 26.78 0.27
C ASN A 126 -14.50 27.97 -0.43
N PRO A 127 -14.63 27.92 -1.77
CA PRO A 127 -15.31 28.98 -2.51
C PRO A 127 -16.79 29.08 -2.20
#